data_faa8a24d02499631cd2c61be8c1433e4
#
_entry.id   faa8a24d02499631cd2c61be8c1433e4
#
_cell.length_a   1.000
_cell.length_b   1.000
_cell.length_c   1.000
_cell.angle_alpha   90.00
_cell.angle_beta   90.00
_cell.angle_gamma   90.00
#
_symmetry.space_group_name_H-M   'P 1'
#
loop_
_entity.id
_entity.type
_entity.pdbx_description
1 polymer ?
#
loop_
_entity_poly.entity_id
_entity_poly.type
_entity_poly.pdbx_seq_one_letter_code
_entity_poly.pdbx_strand_id
1 'polypeptide(L)' 'MNDQLSKIDHLAVIVNNIDQSVKYYTEKFNCEVKYQDSTWAMLKFNNISLALVTEDEHPNHF' A
#
# COMPACT_ATOMS: atom_id res chain seq x y z
N MET A 1 -14.90 21.11 2.19
CA MET A 1 -14.37 20.78 2.21
C MET A 1 -13.64 20.55 2.46
N ASN A 2 -13.40 20.17 2.52
CA ASN A 2 -12.77 19.85 2.79
C ASN A 2 -11.61 19.58 3.07
N ASP A 3 -11.53 19.79 3.75
CA ASP A 3 -10.33 19.62 4.40
C ASP A 3 -9.81 18.32 4.41
N GLN A 4 -10.59 17.40 4.57
CA GLN A 4 -10.20 16.03 4.52
C GLN A 4 -9.66 15.72 3.17
N LEU A 5 -9.92 16.52 2.20
CA LEU A 5 -9.37 16.31 0.90
C LEU A 5 -7.86 16.48 0.88
N SER A 6 -7.35 17.23 1.82
CA SER A 6 -5.92 17.44 1.84
C SER A 6 -5.22 16.51 2.79
N LYS A 7 -5.95 15.57 3.41
CA LYS A 7 -5.34 14.66 4.34
C LYS A 7 -5.39 13.26 3.80
N ILE A 8 -4.41 12.94 3.01
CA ILE A 8 -4.30 11.60 2.46
C ILE A 8 -3.39 10.82 3.36
N ASP A 9 -3.98 9.91 4.13
CA ASP A 9 -3.25 9.13 5.09
C ASP A 9 -2.61 7.91 4.46
N HIS A 10 -3.15 7.44 3.36
CA HIS A 10 -2.57 6.29 2.70
C HIS A 10 -3.00 6.23 1.24
N LEU A 11 -2.25 5.52 0.47
CA LEU A 11 -2.53 5.28 -0.94
C LEU A 11 -2.64 3.78 -1.14
N ALA A 12 -3.32 3.38 -2.19
CA ALA A 12 -3.43 1.97 -2.54
C ALA A 12 -2.89 1.76 -3.94
N VAL A 13 -2.11 0.71 -4.13
CA VAL A 13 -1.51 0.37 -5.41
C VAL A 13 -1.79 -1.10 -5.69
N ILE A 14 -2.26 -1.39 -6.89
CA ILE A 14 -2.53 -2.75 -7.29
C ILE A 14 -1.24 -3.37 -7.80
N VAL A 15 -0.87 -4.52 -7.27
CA VAL A 15 0.35 -5.20 -7.64
C VAL A 15 0.05 -6.66 -7.97
N ASN A 16 0.96 -7.31 -8.65
CA ASN A 16 0.79 -8.71 -9.02
C ASN A 16 1.24 -9.67 -7.94
N ASN A 17 2.21 -9.28 -7.15
CA ASN A 17 2.80 -10.17 -6.17
C ASN A 17 3.18 -9.35 -4.94
N ILE A 18 2.51 -9.64 -3.83
CA ILE A 18 2.70 -8.87 -2.61
C ILE A 18 4.13 -9.01 -2.08
N ASP A 19 4.61 -10.25 -1.96
CA ASP A 19 5.94 -10.46 -1.38
C ASP A 19 7.03 -9.76 -2.18
N GLN A 20 6.93 -9.84 -3.48
CA GLN A 20 7.92 -9.22 -4.34
C GLN A 20 7.85 -7.70 -4.23
N SER A 21 6.64 -7.17 -4.15
CA SER A 21 6.46 -5.73 -4.05
C SER A 21 6.92 -5.20 -2.71
N VAL A 22 6.63 -5.93 -1.63
CA VAL A 22 7.10 -5.54 -0.32
C VAL A 22 8.62 -5.52 -0.28
N LYS A 23 9.24 -6.53 -0.87
CA LYS A 23 10.69 -6.58 -0.92
C LYS A 23 11.26 -5.38 -1.68
N TYR A 24 10.65 -5.06 -2.81
CA TYR A 24 11.09 -3.93 -3.61
C TYR A 24 11.03 -2.63 -2.80
N TYR A 25 9.90 -2.38 -2.15
CA TYR A 25 9.74 -1.12 -1.44
C TYR A 25 10.62 -1.05 -0.20
N THR A 26 10.80 -2.16 0.50
CA THR A 26 11.63 -2.13 1.70
C THR A 26 13.10 -2.02 1.36
N GLU A 27 13.50 -2.45 0.17
CA GLU A 27 14.89 -2.31 -0.26
C GLU A 27 15.18 -0.93 -0.81
N LYS A 28 14.19 -0.32 -1.43
CA LYS A 28 14.42 0.98 -2.09
C LYS A 28 14.10 2.16 -1.21
N PHE A 29 13.25 1.97 -0.23
CA PHE A 29 12.78 3.07 0.60
C PHE A 29 12.85 2.69 2.06
N ASN A 30 12.95 3.71 2.90
CA ASN A 30 12.96 3.49 4.34
C ASN A 30 11.52 3.40 4.83
N CYS A 31 10.97 2.22 4.87
CA CYS A 31 9.59 2.03 5.29
C CYS A 31 9.49 0.77 6.14
N GLU A 32 8.38 0.68 6.83
CA GLU A 32 8.13 -0.40 7.78
C GLU A 32 6.93 -1.21 7.34
N VAL A 33 7.01 -2.52 7.41
CA VAL A 33 5.88 -3.37 7.06
C VAL A 33 4.99 -3.48 8.29
N LYS A 34 3.79 -2.94 8.19
CA LYS A 34 2.83 -3.01 9.29
C LYS A 34 1.94 -4.23 9.19
N TYR A 35 1.73 -4.74 8.00
CA TYR A 35 0.92 -5.92 7.77
C TYR A 35 1.26 -6.50 6.41
N GLN A 36 1.18 -7.80 6.28
CA GLN A 36 1.45 -8.46 4.99
C GLN A 36 0.80 -9.82 4.95
N ASP A 37 0.06 -10.09 3.90
CA ASP A 37 -0.36 -11.46 3.58
C ASP A 37 -0.31 -11.60 2.07
N SER A 38 -0.88 -12.65 1.52
CA SER A 38 -0.71 -12.95 0.10
C SER A 38 -1.51 -12.02 -0.81
N THR A 39 -2.47 -11.28 -0.26
CA THR A 39 -3.34 -10.43 -1.08
C THR A 39 -3.19 -8.95 -0.80
N TRP A 40 -2.59 -8.57 0.32
CA TRP A 40 -2.33 -7.17 0.54
C TRP A 40 -1.28 -6.97 1.63
N ALA A 41 -0.74 -5.79 1.65
CA ALA A 41 0.25 -5.41 2.65
C ALA A 41 0.11 -3.91 2.93
N MET A 42 0.50 -3.52 4.13
CA MET A 42 0.50 -2.11 4.50
C MET A 42 1.92 -1.73 4.88
N LEU A 43 2.45 -0.75 4.19
CA LEU A 43 3.79 -0.22 4.43
C LEU A 43 3.68 1.18 4.99
N LYS A 44 4.42 1.46 6.04
CA LYS A 44 4.41 2.78 6.65
C LYS A 44 5.67 3.52 6.29
N PHE A 45 5.51 4.66 5.65
CA PHE A 45 6.60 5.56 5.35
C PHE A 45 6.59 6.67 6.38
N ASN A 46 7.44 7.64 6.19
CA ASN A 46 7.59 8.70 7.18
C ASN A 46 6.30 9.47 7.41
N ASN A 47 5.61 9.79 6.35
CA ASN A 47 4.42 10.63 6.48
C ASN A 47 3.19 10.06 5.77
N ILE A 48 3.24 8.83 5.32
CA ILE A 48 2.11 8.27 4.60
C ILE A 48 2.19 6.74 4.65
N SER A 49 1.06 6.09 4.55
CA SER A 49 1.01 4.65 4.47
C SER A 49 0.65 4.24 3.05
N LEU A 50 1.23 3.15 2.60
CA LEU A 50 1.00 2.62 1.26
C LEU A 50 0.42 1.23 1.37
N ALA A 51 -0.75 1.02 0.79
CA ALA A 51 -1.38 -0.29 0.75
C ALA A 51 -1.10 -0.93 -0.60
N LEU A 52 -0.53 -2.12 -0.59
CA LEU A 52 -0.31 -2.90 -1.79
C LEU A 52 -1.37 -3.99 -1.83
N VAL A 53 -2.11 -4.08 -2.91
CA VAL A 53 -3.21 -5.03 -3.00
C VAL A 53 -3.15 -5.75 -4.34
N THR A 54 -3.64 -6.98 -4.37
CA THR A 54 -3.77 -7.68 -5.63
C THR A 54 -5.13 -7.37 -6.23
N GLU A 55 -5.29 -7.67 -7.50
CA GLU A 55 -6.57 -7.45 -8.15
C GLU A 55 -7.69 -8.25 -7.51
N ASP A 56 -7.36 -9.42 -7.00
CA ASP A 56 -8.38 -10.24 -6.36
C ASP A 56 -8.92 -9.57 -5.11
N GLU A 57 -8.04 -8.93 -4.35
CA GLU A 57 -8.44 -8.30 -3.12
C GLU A 57 -9.16 -6.98 -3.39
N HIS A 58 -8.87 -6.35 -4.52
CA HIS A 58 -9.43 -5.04 -4.81
C HIS A 58 -9.94 -5.04 -6.24
N PRO A 59 -11.02 -5.73 -6.51
CA PRO A 59 -11.52 -5.83 -7.88
C PRO A 59 -11.92 -4.47 -8.42
N ASN A 60 -11.71 -4.35 -9.70
CA ASN A 60 -11.98 -3.11 -10.36
C ASN A 60 -13.35 -3.14 -10.98
N HIS A 61 -14.36 -2.86 -10.24
CA HIS A 61 -15.70 -2.99 -10.75
C HIS A 61 -16.59 -1.84 -10.34
N PHE A 62 -16.04 -0.74 -10.04
CA PHE A 62 -16.88 0.38 -9.67
C PHE A 62 -16.85 1.46 -10.72
#